data_82ac946545cee352d7e4410b20ceb833
#
_entry.id   82ac946545cee352d7e4410b20ceb833
#
_cell.length_a   1.000
_cell.length_b   1.000
_cell.length_c   1.000
_cell.angle_alpha   90.00
_cell.angle_beta   90.00
_cell.angle_gamma   90.00
#
_symmetry.space_group_name_H-M   'P 1'
#
loop_
_entity.id
_entity.type
_entity.pdbx_description
1 polymer ?
#
loop_
_entity_poly.entity_id
_entity_poly.type
_entity_poly.pdbx_seq_one_letter_code
_entity_poly.pdbx_strand_id
1 'polypeptide(L)'
;NDQTSVETLEIMQATNLKSGCTSFLPTFITAPDEDIKRAVNIMREYLNKHKNQALGLHIEGPYLSLEKKGVHRPEYIREATPEMKDFLCDNADVITKLTIAAENPTVQYIPDFVKAGIIVSIGHSNATYEVAKAAFHKGATFATHLHNAMSPISSGRAMGVVGAVLDSDVYTGIIVDGVHVNFGNVRLDKKAKGDKLCIVTDSLTDEPTIRS
;
A
#
# COMPACT_ATOMS: atom_id res chain seq x y z
N ASN A 1 12.10 -4.07 7.65
CA ASN A 1 12.38 -2.79 8.34
C ASN A 1 13.70 -2.80 9.15
N ASP A 2 14.12 -3.96 9.66
CA ASP A 2 15.28 -4.04 10.59
C ASP A 2 16.63 -3.72 9.92
N GLN A 3 16.69 -3.81 8.59
CA GLN A 3 17.91 -3.55 7.78
C GLN A 3 17.72 -2.37 6.82
N THR A 4 16.91 -1.39 7.20
CA THR A 4 16.66 -0.22 6.35
C THR A 4 17.93 0.59 6.16
N SER A 5 18.46 0.62 4.94
CA SER A 5 19.65 1.35 4.53
C SER A 5 19.63 1.66 3.03
N VAL A 6 20.49 2.56 2.57
CA VAL A 6 20.66 2.83 1.13
C VAL A 6 21.13 1.57 0.40
N GLU A 7 22.05 0.81 0.99
CA GLU A 7 22.54 -0.46 0.43
C GLU A 7 21.43 -1.48 0.23
N THR A 8 20.50 -1.60 1.18
CA THR A 8 19.31 -2.47 1.03
C THR A 8 18.48 -2.06 -0.18
N LEU A 9 18.25 -0.77 -0.39
CA LEU A 9 17.52 -0.27 -1.56
C LEU A 9 18.26 -0.55 -2.88
N GLU A 10 19.59 -0.47 -2.88
CA GLU A 10 20.43 -0.83 -4.04
C GLU A 10 20.34 -2.32 -4.37
N ILE A 11 20.32 -3.20 -3.36
CA ILE A 11 20.13 -4.64 -3.52
C ILE A 11 18.72 -4.93 -4.08
N MET A 12 17.68 -4.31 -3.52
CA MET A 12 16.30 -4.45 -4.02
C MET A 12 16.18 -4.03 -5.48
N GLN A 13 16.79 -2.93 -5.86
CA GLN A 13 16.84 -2.46 -7.24
C GLN A 13 17.54 -3.47 -8.17
N ALA A 14 18.75 -3.92 -7.79
CA ALA A 14 19.50 -4.88 -8.58
C ALA A 14 18.75 -6.19 -8.77
N THR A 15 18.02 -6.64 -7.74
CA THR A 15 17.18 -7.85 -7.78
C THR A 15 15.99 -7.66 -8.70
N ASN A 16 15.28 -6.54 -8.60
CA ASN A 16 14.14 -6.23 -9.46
C ASN A 16 14.54 -6.15 -10.94
N LEU A 17 15.70 -5.56 -11.25
CA LEU A 17 16.22 -5.48 -12.61
C LEU A 17 16.49 -6.85 -13.23
N LYS A 18 16.96 -7.84 -12.46
CA LYS A 18 17.14 -9.22 -12.94
C LYS A 18 15.85 -9.87 -13.43
N SER A 19 14.72 -9.46 -12.86
CA SER A 19 13.38 -9.92 -13.23
C SER A 19 12.70 -9.02 -14.27
N GLY A 20 13.41 -8.05 -14.85
CA GLY A 20 12.88 -7.12 -15.86
C GLY A 20 12.04 -5.98 -15.29
N CYS A 21 12.01 -5.79 -13.97
CA CYS A 21 11.31 -4.67 -13.34
C CYS A 21 12.19 -3.43 -13.37
N THR A 22 11.85 -2.46 -14.20
CA THR A 22 12.63 -1.24 -14.46
C THR A 22 12.42 -0.12 -13.46
N SER A 23 11.33 -0.18 -12.68
CA SER A 23 11.04 0.75 -11.60
C SER A 23 10.31 0.02 -10.46
N PHE A 24 10.55 0.45 -9.24
CA PHE A 24 9.95 -0.18 -8.06
C PHE A 24 9.55 0.87 -7.02
N LEU A 25 8.65 0.49 -6.14
CA LEU A 25 8.18 1.30 -5.03
C LEU A 25 8.45 0.54 -3.72
N PRO A 26 9.63 0.75 -3.09
CA PRO A 26 9.95 0.06 -1.86
C PRO A 26 8.94 0.38 -0.78
N THR A 27 8.55 -0.64 -0.02
CA THR A 27 7.50 -0.55 0.98
C THR A 27 8.08 -0.62 2.39
N PHE A 28 7.76 0.35 3.23
CA PHE A 28 8.06 0.38 4.65
C PHE A 28 6.79 0.05 5.43
N ILE A 29 6.79 -1.10 6.10
CA ILE A 29 5.61 -1.60 6.82
C ILE A 29 5.52 -0.98 8.23
N THR A 30 4.37 -1.17 8.87
CA THR A 30 4.02 -0.72 10.23
C THR A 30 5.20 -0.77 11.22
N ALA A 31 5.54 0.39 11.79
CA ALA A 31 6.66 0.59 12.70
C ALA A 31 6.42 1.82 13.60
N PRO A 32 7.26 2.05 14.64
CA PRO A 32 7.27 3.31 15.39
C PRO A 32 7.52 4.53 14.49
N ASP A 33 7.05 5.72 14.92
CA ASP A 33 7.18 6.96 14.15
C ASP A 33 8.64 7.31 13.84
N GLU A 34 9.55 7.08 14.76
CA GLU A 34 10.98 7.37 14.57
C GLU A 34 11.61 6.47 13.48
N ASP A 35 11.14 5.24 13.34
CA ASP A 35 11.59 4.33 12.28
C ASP A 35 11.05 4.75 10.92
N ILE A 36 9.81 5.24 10.87
CA ILE A 36 9.21 5.82 9.65
C ILE A 36 10.02 7.05 9.22
N LYS A 37 10.32 7.97 10.15
CA LYS A 37 11.13 9.16 9.88
C LYS A 37 12.53 8.79 9.37
N ARG A 38 13.15 7.77 9.96
CA ARG A 38 14.44 7.24 9.51
C ARG A 38 14.36 6.68 8.08
N ALA A 39 13.32 5.89 7.78
CA ALA A 39 13.10 5.33 6.45
C ALA A 39 12.93 6.42 5.37
N VAL A 40 12.21 7.50 5.67
CA VAL A 40 12.05 8.66 4.78
C VAL A 40 13.40 9.31 4.49
N ASN A 41 14.25 9.51 5.51
CA ASN A 41 15.58 10.10 5.32
C ASN A 41 16.49 9.21 4.47
N ILE A 42 16.48 7.90 4.69
CA ILE A 42 17.25 6.93 3.89
C ILE A 42 16.75 6.92 2.45
N MET A 43 15.45 6.93 2.24
CA MET A 43 14.88 6.98 0.89
C MET A 43 15.24 8.28 0.18
N ARG A 44 15.25 9.41 0.86
CA ARG A 44 15.73 10.70 0.32
C ARG A 44 17.18 10.63 -0.14
N GLU A 45 18.05 10.04 0.67
CA GLU A 45 19.45 9.84 0.33
C GLU A 45 19.58 8.95 -0.92
N TYR A 46 18.83 7.84 -0.98
CA TYR A 46 18.81 6.95 -2.13
C TYR A 46 18.35 7.67 -3.41
N LEU A 47 17.25 8.42 -3.35
CA LEU A 47 16.71 9.15 -4.52
C LEU A 47 17.68 10.23 -5.04
N ASN A 48 18.51 10.81 -4.17
CA ASN A 48 19.53 11.77 -4.58
C ASN A 48 20.66 11.10 -5.36
N LYS A 49 21.02 9.86 -5.03
CA LYS A 49 22.10 9.09 -5.66
C LYS A 49 21.62 8.34 -6.93
N HIS A 50 20.38 7.85 -6.92
CA HIS A 50 19.83 6.95 -7.94
C HIS A 50 18.60 7.57 -8.61
N LYS A 51 18.79 8.20 -9.76
CA LYS A 51 17.69 8.84 -10.49
C LYS A 51 16.89 7.83 -11.34
N ASN A 52 15.56 8.04 -11.42
CA ASN A 52 14.66 7.31 -12.32
C ASN A 52 14.59 5.78 -12.09
N GLN A 53 14.80 5.32 -10.87
CA GLN A 53 14.79 3.89 -10.53
C GLN A 53 13.68 3.55 -9.53
N ALA A 54 13.75 4.08 -8.31
CA ALA A 54 12.63 4.00 -7.40
C ALA A 54 11.65 5.16 -7.63
N LEU A 55 10.36 4.87 -7.43
CA LEU A 55 9.26 5.84 -7.60
C LEU A 55 9.01 6.67 -6.33
N GLY A 56 9.81 6.52 -5.30
CA GLY A 56 9.62 7.08 -3.97
C GLY A 56 9.38 5.97 -2.94
N LEU A 57 8.84 6.32 -1.79
CA LEU A 57 8.54 5.39 -0.69
C LEU A 57 7.04 5.10 -0.62
N HIS A 58 6.69 3.83 -0.46
CA HIS A 58 5.38 3.41 0.00
C HIS A 58 5.42 3.14 1.51
N ILE A 59 4.57 3.80 2.25
CA ILE A 59 4.36 3.54 3.68
C ILE A 59 3.08 2.73 3.83
N GLU A 60 3.19 1.49 4.31
CA GLU A 60 2.07 0.59 4.53
C GLU A 60 1.76 0.49 6.02
N GLY A 61 0.74 1.21 6.43
CA GLY A 61 0.43 1.43 7.84
C GLY A 61 1.29 2.57 8.44
N PRO A 62 1.27 2.72 9.76
CA PRO A 62 0.67 1.89 10.81
C PRO A 62 -0.86 2.10 11.00
N TYR A 63 -1.50 2.83 10.17
CA TYR A 63 -2.91 3.26 10.27
C TYR A 63 -3.86 2.22 9.69
N LEU A 64 -3.74 0.97 10.15
CA LEU A 64 -4.41 -0.22 9.61
C LEU A 64 -5.51 -0.71 10.54
N SER A 65 -6.25 -1.74 10.08
CA SER A 65 -7.17 -2.53 10.90
C SER A 65 -6.43 -3.61 11.66
N LEU A 66 -6.68 -3.74 12.96
CA LEU A 66 -6.16 -4.86 13.76
C LEU A 66 -6.67 -6.21 13.24
N GLU A 67 -7.92 -6.26 12.78
CA GLU A 67 -8.54 -7.49 12.26
C GLU A 67 -7.93 -7.94 10.91
N LYS A 68 -7.36 -7.00 10.16
CA LYS A 68 -6.75 -7.23 8.85
C LYS A 68 -5.25 -6.94 8.85
N LYS A 69 -4.59 -7.05 9.99
CA LYS A 69 -3.18 -6.71 10.17
C LYS A 69 -2.21 -7.52 9.31
N GLY A 70 -2.56 -8.76 8.91
CA GLY A 70 -1.63 -9.64 8.21
C GLY A 70 -0.33 -9.82 9.00
N VAL A 71 0.81 -9.54 8.38
CA VAL A 71 2.16 -9.63 8.98
C VAL A 71 2.54 -8.41 9.84
N HIS A 72 1.73 -7.36 9.85
CA HIS A 72 2.02 -6.15 10.61
C HIS A 72 1.95 -6.40 12.11
N ARG A 73 2.88 -5.79 12.87
CA ARG A 73 2.94 -5.91 14.31
C ARG A 73 1.79 -5.14 14.96
N PRO A 74 0.88 -5.82 15.68
CA PRO A 74 -0.33 -5.19 16.21
C PRO A 74 -0.05 -4.07 17.21
N GLU A 75 1.06 -4.15 17.96
CA GLU A 75 1.47 -3.16 18.95
C GLU A 75 1.80 -1.79 18.35
N TYR A 76 2.05 -1.72 17.04
CA TYR A 76 2.35 -0.48 16.34
C TYR A 76 1.17 0.05 15.52
N ILE A 77 0.07 -0.72 15.40
CA ILE A 77 -1.13 -0.25 14.70
C ILE A 77 -1.81 0.83 15.54
N ARG A 78 -2.05 1.99 14.94
CA ARG A 78 -2.60 3.17 15.61
C ARG A 78 -3.27 4.12 14.61
N GLU A 79 -3.81 5.21 15.08
CA GLU A 79 -4.18 6.37 14.26
C GLU A 79 -3.01 7.36 14.12
N ALA A 80 -3.04 8.19 13.09
CA ALA A 80 -2.06 9.24 12.89
C ALA A 80 -2.30 10.39 13.88
N THR A 81 -1.22 10.85 14.53
CA THR A 81 -1.25 12.12 15.26
C THR A 81 -1.18 13.29 14.28
N PRO A 82 -1.62 14.50 14.68
CA PRO A 82 -1.45 15.71 13.86
C PRO A 82 0.01 15.93 13.43
N GLU A 83 0.96 15.67 14.33
CA GLU A 83 2.40 15.84 14.07
C GLU A 83 2.89 14.85 12.99
N MET A 84 2.43 13.59 13.04
CA MET A 84 2.79 12.62 12.01
C MET A 84 2.09 12.93 10.68
N LYS A 85 0.85 13.41 10.71
CA LYS A 85 0.18 13.89 9.48
C LYS A 85 0.99 15.02 8.84
N ASP A 86 1.43 16.02 9.62
CA ASP A 86 2.25 17.12 9.12
C ASP A 86 3.60 16.61 8.58
N PHE A 87 4.28 15.74 9.34
CA PHE A 87 5.53 15.12 8.87
C PHE A 87 5.37 14.40 7.53
N LEU A 88 4.32 13.59 7.36
CA LEU A 88 4.07 12.87 6.10
C LEU A 88 3.81 13.85 4.95
N CYS A 89 3.01 14.88 5.16
CA CYS A 89 2.73 15.92 4.15
C CYS A 89 4.00 16.70 3.76
N ASP A 90 4.83 17.06 4.72
CA ASP A 90 6.07 17.82 4.49
C ASP A 90 7.14 17.00 3.75
N ASN A 91 7.00 15.67 3.72
CA ASN A 91 7.91 14.76 3.04
C ASN A 91 7.28 14.06 1.82
N ALA A 92 6.23 14.64 1.22
CA ALA A 92 5.55 14.12 0.05
C ALA A 92 6.46 14.06 -1.21
N ASP A 93 7.57 14.77 -1.23
CA ASP A 93 8.60 14.67 -2.26
C ASP A 93 9.34 13.30 -2.26
N VAL A 94 9.27 12.58 -1.13
CA VAL A 94 9.84 11.23 -0.95
C VAL A 94 8.76 10.18 -0.84
N ILE A 95 7.63 10.50 -0.18
CA ILE A 95 6.53 9.58 0.07
C ILE A 95 5.55 9.61 -1.10
N THR A 96 5.57 8.57 -1.92
CA THR A 96 4.68 8.48 -3.08
C THR A 96 3.31 7.91 -2.72
N LYS A 97 3.27 6.92 -1.83
CA LYS A 97 2.03 6.22 -1.48
C LYS A 97 1.94 5.96 0.03
N LEU A 98 0.73 6.12 0.57
CA LEU A 98 0.39 5.80 1.96
C LEU A 98 -0.82 4.86 1.96
N THR A 99 -0.67 3.66 2.55
CA THR A 99 -1.78 2.73 2.74
C THR A 99 -2.37 2.86 4.14
N ILE A 100 -3.68 3.05 4.19
CA ILE A 100 -4.48 3.15 5.43
C ILE A 100 -5.73 2.28 5.34
N ALA A 101 -6.24 1.84 6.49
CA ALA A 101 -7.55 1.18 6.55
C ALA A 101 -8.67 2.22 6.46
N ALA A 102 -9.75 1.90 5.75
CA ALA A 102 -10.85 2.84 5.54
C ALA A 102 -11.62 3.18 6.83
N GLU A 103 -11.62 2.29 7.81
CA GLU A 103 -12.23 2.49 9.13
C GLU A 103 -11.29 3.15 10.16
N ASN A 104 -10.00 3.31 9.84
CA ASN A 104 -9.06 3.96 10.75
C ASN A 104 -9.34 5.47 10.80
N PRO A 105 -9.37 6.12 11.98
CA PRO A 105 -9.64 7.56 12.08
C PRO A 105 -8.71 8.45 11.25
N THR A 106 -7.54 7.97 10.87
CA THR A 106 -6.59 8.66 9.99
C THR A 106 -7.20 9.06 8.63
N VAL A 107 -8.30 8.43 8.21
CA VAL A 107 -9.05 8.82 6.99
C VAL A 107 -9.54 10.28 7.00
N GLN A 108 -9.61 10.93 8.16
CA GLN A 108 -9.91 12.35 8.25
C GLN A 108 -8.85 13.21 7.54
N TYR A 109 -7.60 12.76 7.48
CA TYR A 109 -6.46 13.45 6.86
C TYR A 109 -6.23 13.10 5.39
N ILE A 110 -7.07 12.26 4.76
CA ILE A 110 -6.95 11.95 3.32
C ILE A 110 -6.85 13.22 2.45
N PRO A 111 -7.69 14.26 2.66
CA PRO A 111 -7.58 15.47 1.84
C PRO A 111 -6.23 16.19 1.99
N ASP A 112 -5.63 16.17 3.18
CA ASP A 112 -4.32 16.78 3.43
C ASP A 112 -3.21 16.03 2.70
N PHE A 113 -3.19 14.69 2.80
CA PHE A 113 -2.24 13.83 2.10
C PHE A 113 -2.34 14.00 0.58
N VAL A 114 -3.55 13.99 0.04
CA VAL A 114 -3.79 14.19 -1.40
C VAL A 114 -3.34 15.57 -1.86
N LYS A 115 -3.63 16.62 -1.09
CA LYS A 115 -3.18 17.99 -1.37
C LYS A 115 -1.66 18.10 -1.36
N ALA A 116 -0.98 17.35 -0.49
CA ALA A 116 0.48 17.28 -0.45
C ALA A 116 1.09 16.51 -1.64
N GLY A 117 0.29 15.74 -2.39
CA GLY A 117 0.73 14.93 -3.53
C GLY A 117 0.92 13.44 -3.25
N ILE A 118 0.53 12.98 -2.06
CA ILE A 118 0.62 11.56 -1.68
C ILE A 118 -0.57 10.80 -2.26
N ILE A 119 -0.32 9.67 -2.91
CA ILE A 119 -1.35 8.73 -3.33
C ILE A 119 -1.85 7.98 -2.09
N VAL A 120 -3.08 8.24 -1.68
CA VAL A 120 -3.70 7.49 -0.58
C VAL A 120 -4.32 6.21 -1.12
N SER A 121 -3.95 5.09 -0.51
CA SER A 121 -4.38 3.74 -0.84
C SER A 121 -5.15 3.11 0.31
N ILE A 122 -6.26 2.45 0.00
CA ILE A 122 -7.01 1.67 0.98
C ILE A 122 -6.51 0.23 0.97
N GLY A 123 -6.13 -0.27 2.14
CA GLY A 123 -5.65 -1.65 2.33
C GLY A 123 -5.64 -2.03 3.80
N HIS A 124 -5.45 -3.32 4.10
CA HIS A 124 -5.50 -3.84 5.47
C HIS A 124 -6.73 -3.33 6.25
N SER A 125 -7.90 -3.46 5.63
CA SER A 125 -9.14 -2.83 6.08
C SER A 125 -10.28 -3.85 6.19
N ASN A 126 -10.98 -3.85 7.31
CA ASN A 126 -12.18 -4.64 7.57
C ASN A 126 -13.46 -3.81 7.42
N ALA A 127 -13.39 -2.69 6.74
CA ALA A 127 -14.49 -1.77 6.53
C ALA A 127 -15.67 -2.40 5.79
N THR A 128 -16.86 -1.82 5.97
CA THR A 128 -17.98 -2.09 5.07
C THR A 128 -17.77 -1.42 3.72
N TYR A 129 -18.58 -1.79 2.75
CA TYR A 129 -18.59 -1.16 1.43
C TYR A 129 -18.76 0.37 1.51
N GLU A 130 -19.72 0.84 2.32
CA GLU A 130 -20.04 2.26 2.47
C GLU A 130 -18.87 3.05 3.07
N VAL A 131 -18.19 2.48 4.08
CA VAL A 131 -17.04 3.10 4.74
C VAL A 131 -15.85 3.19 3.76
N ALA A 132 -15.61 2.14 2.97
CA ALA A 132 -14.57 2.16 1.95
C ALA A 132 -14.88 3.17 0.83
N LYS A 133 -16.13 3.22 0.35
CA LYS A 133 -16.58 4.23 -0.63
C LYS A 133 -16.40 5.66 -0.11
N ALA A 134 -16.70 5.90 1.18
CA ALA A 134 -16.48 7.21 1.79
C ALA A 134 -15.00 7.62 1.79
N ALA A 135 -14.07 6.69 2.00
CA ALA A 135 -12.64 6.97 1.91
C ALA A 135 -12.21 7.33 0.46
N PHE A 136 -12.75 6.65 -0.54
CA PHE A 136 -12.51 7.00 -1.96
C PHE A 136 -13.08 8.39 -2.29
N HIS A 137 -14.27 8.74 -1.81
CA HIS A 137 -14.83 10.08 -1.99
C HIS A 137 -14.02 11.19 -1.31
N LYS A 138 -13.26 10.87 -0.26
CA LYS A 138 -12.32 11.82 0.38
C LYS A 138 -11.05 12.05 -0.44
N GLY A 139 -10.80 11.23 -1.46
CA GLY A 139 -9.66 11.38 -2.36
C GLY A 139 -8.67 10.22 -2.39
N ALA A 140 -8.93 9.11 -1.71
CA ALA A 140 -8.13 7.90 -1.92
C ALA A 140 -8.36 7.37 -3.34
N THR A 141 -7.28 7.14 -4.09
CA THR A 141 -7.34 6.78 -5.51
C THR A 141 -6.75 5.41 -5.83
N PHE A 142 -6.28 4.70 -4.81
CA PHE A 142 -5.66 3.40 -4.97
C PHE A 142 -6.19 2.40 -3.93
N ALA A 143 -6.07 1.09 -4.22
CA ALA A 143 -6.27 0.02 -3.26
C ALA A 143 -5.09 -0.96 -3.31
N THR A 144 -4.55 -1.31 -2.15
CA THR A 144 -3.36 -2.14 -2.01
C THR A 144 -3.74 -3.62 -2.08
N HIS A 145 -3.04 -4.41 -2.90
CA HIS A 145 -3.15 -5.88 -3.05
C HIS A 145 -4.58 -6.45 -2.89
N LEU A 146 -5.46 -6.09 -3.84
CA LEU A 146 -6.88 -6.49 -3.89
C LEU A 146 -7.09 -7.95 -3.45
N HIS A 147 -8.10 -8.20 -2.64
CA HIS A 147 -8.47 -9.43 -1.92
C HIS A 147 -7.65 -9.71 -0.66
N ASN A 148 -6.38 -9.27 -0.59
CA ASN A 148 -5.52 -9.59 0.55
C ASN A 148 -5.75 -8.59 1.68
N ALA A 149 -5.95 -9.11 2.89
CA ALA A 149 -6.22 -8.30 4.09
C ALA A 149 -7.35 -7.27 3.91
N MET A 150 -8.40 -7.62 3.17
CA MET A 150 -9.61 -6.83 2.96
C MET A 150 -10.85 -7.60 3.38
N SER A 151 -11.92 -6.90 3.78
CA SER A 151 -13.24 -7.50 3.92
C SER A 151 -13.77 -7.94 2.54
N PRO A 152 -14.19 -9.22 2.39
CA PRO A 152 -14.56 -9.78 1.10
C PRO A 152 -15.99 -9.43 0.69
N ILE A 153 -16.33 -9.75 -0.54
CA ILE A 153 -17.73 -9.89 -0.96
C ILE A 153 -18.24 -11.20 -0.35
N SER A 154 -19.05 -11.11 0.71
CA SER A 154 -19.55 -12.27 1.45
C SER A 154 -20.97 -12.68 1.07
N SER A 155 -21.74 -11.79 0.45
CA SER A 155 -23.10 -12.05 -0.05
C SER A 155 -23.51 -10.96 -1.04
N GLY A 156 -24.68 -11.13 -1.68
CA GLY A 156 -25.28 -10.08 -2.50
C GLY A 156 -25.65 -8.79 -1.75
N ARG A 157 -25.55 -8.79 -0.42
CA ARG A 157 -25.85 -7.62 0.44
C ARG A 157 -24.64 -7.09 1.18
N ALA A 158 -23.49 -7.75 1.09
CA ALA A 158 -22.29 -7.39 1.83
C ALA A 158 -21.08 -7.51 0.90
N MET A 159 -20.71 -6.38 0.31
CA MET A 159 -19.65 -6.30 -0.69
C MET A 159 -18.26 -6.02 -0.09
N GLY A 160 -18.18 -5.52 1.14
CA GLY A 160 -16.93 -5.22 1.81
C GLY A 160 -16.03 -4.23 1.04
N VAL A 161 -14.77 -4.18 1.44
CA VAL A 161 -13.74 -3.36 0.77
C VAL A 161 -13.48 -3.85 -0.65
N VAL A 162 -13.43 -5.17 -0.87
CA VAL A 162 -13.21 -5.74 -2.21
C VAL A 162 -14.27 -5.25 -3.19
N GLY A 163 -15.55 -5.32 -2.81
CA GLY A 163 -16.63 -4.84 -3.66
C GLY A 163 -16.60 -3.33 -3.88
N ALA A 164 -16.24 -2.56 -2.86
CA ALA A 164 -16.08 -1.11 -2.99
C ALA A 164 -14.97 -0.73 -3.99
N VAL A 165 -13.86 -1.46 -3.99
CA VAL A 165 -12.75 -1.27 -4.94
C VAL A 165 -13.21 -1.59 -6.36
N LEU A 166 -13.89 -2.74 -6.56
CA LEU A 166 -14.34 -3.17 -7.87
C LEU A 166 -15.40 -2.23 -8.48
N ASP A 167 -16.24 -1.63 -7.63
CA ASP A 167 -17.30 -0.68 -8.00
C ASP A 167 -16.84 0.79 -7.99
N SER A 168 -15.56 1.07 -7.82
CA SER A 168 -15.04 2.45 -7.79
C SER A 168 -14.06 2.69 -8.92
N ASP A 169 -13.94 3.95 -9.34
CA ASP A 169 -12.99 4.37 -10.38
C ASP A 169 -11.59 4.61 -9.80
N VAL A 170 -11.09 3.68 -8.98
CA VAL A 170 -9.75 3.72 -8.36
C VAL A 170 -8.83 2.67 -8.98
N TYR A 171 -7.53 2.91 -8.94
CA TYR A 171 -6.53 1.91 -9.28
C TYR A 171 -6.41 0.87 -8.17
N THR A 172 -5.95 -0.32 -8.50
CA THR A 172 -5.67 -1.35 -7.49
C THR A 172 -4.51 -2.24 -7.89
N GLY A 173 -3.67 -2.59 -6.90
CA GLY A 173 -2.67 -3.64 -7.04
C GLY A 173 -3.30 -5.02 -6.89
N ILE A 174 -2.76 -6.02 -7.58
CA ILE A 174 -3.13 -7.43 -7.42
C ILE A 174 -1.88 -8.31 -7.50
N ILE A 175 -1.78 -9.31 -6.61
CA ILE A 175 -0.70 -10.30 -6.60
C ILE A 175 -1.16 -11.50 -7.45
N VAL A 176 -0.44 -11.77 -8.55
CA VAL A 176 -0.84 -12.78 -9.56
C VAL A 176 0.09 -13.99 -9.49
N ASP A 177 0.15 -14.63 -8.33
CA ASP A 177 1.01 -15.81 -8.08
C ASP A 177 0.22 -17.13 -7.98
N GLY A 178 -1.11 -17.06 -8.01
CA GLY A 178 -2.00 -18.22 -7.84
C GLY A 178 -2.12 -18.71 -6.40
N VAL A 179 -1.42 -18.07 -5.45
CA VAL A 179 -1.46 -18.37 -4.01
C VAL A 179 -2.27 -17.31 -3.27
N HIS A 180 -1.90 -16.04 -3.41
CA HIS A 180 -2.59 -14.91 -2.79
C HIS A 180 -3.95 -14.63 -3.43
N VAL A 181 -4.05 -14.80 -4.75
CA VAL A 181 -5.31 -14.60 -5.48
C VAL A 181 -5.52 -15.74 -6.48
N ASN A 182 -6.70 -16.36 -6.43
CA ASN A 182 -7.08 -17.37 -7.42
C ASN A 182 -7.16 -16.73 -8.82
N PHE A 183 -6.64 -17.42 -9.85
CA PHE A 183 -6.64 -16.91 -11.22
C PHE A 183 -8.06 -16.65 -11.79
N GLY A 184 -9.08 -17.28 -11.21
CA GLY A 184 -10.48 -16.97 -11.52
C GLY A 184 -10.83 -15.54 -11.12
N ASN A 185 -10.45 -15.13 -9.91
CA ASN A 185 -10.64 -13.75 -9.44
C ASN A 185 -9.83 -12.77 -10.30
N VAL A 186 -8.55 -13.07 -10.59
CA VAL A 186 -7.72 -12.21 -11.47
C VAL A 186 -8.43 -11.91 -12.80
N ARG A 187 -9.05 -12.93 -13.43
CA ARG A 187 -9.81 -12.74 -14.68
C ARG A 187 -11.06 -11.88 -14.51
N LEU A 188 -11.77 -12.03 -13.40
CA LEU A 188 -12.96 -11.21 -13.10
C LEU A 188 -12.55 -9.77 -12.76
N ASP A 189 -11.52 -9.60 -11.98
CA ASP A 189 -10.99 -8.29 -11.59
C ASP A 189 -10.48 -7.50 -12.80
N LYS A 190 -9.77 -8.19 -13.73
CA LYS A 190 -9.35 -7.55 -15.00
C LYS A 190 -10.55 -7.08 -15.84
N LYS A 191 -11.66 -7.83 -15.86
CA LYS A 191 -12.88 -7.40 -16.54
C LYS A 191 -13.53 -6.20 -15.87
N ALA A 192 -13.52 -6.17 -14.54
CA ALA A 192 -14.12 -5.08 -13.77
C ALA A 192 -13.28 -3.80 -13.79
N LYS A 193 -11.94 -3.93 -13.67
CA LYS A 193 -11.02 -2.79 -13.47
C LYS A 193 -10.32 -2.33 -14.74
N GLY A 194 -10.27 -3.17 -15.80
CA GLY A 194 -9.58 -2.79 -17.04
C GLY A 194 -8.14 -2.37 -16.81
N ASP A 195 -7.77 -1.16 -17.25
CA ASP A 195 -6.42 -0.62 -17.15
C ASP A 195 -6.09 -0.04 -15.76
N LYS A 196 -7.03 -0.08 -14.84
CA LYS A 196 -6.81 0.31 -13.43
C LYS A 196 -6.36 -0.85 -12.55
N LEU A 197 -6.17 -2.04 -13.10
CA LEU A 197 -5.59 -3.19 -12.42
C LEU A 197 -4.08 -3.24 -12.66
N CYS A 198 -3.28 -3.06 -11.60
CA CYS A 198 -1.83 -3.07 -11.63
C CYS A 198 -1.29 -4.37 -11.02
N ILE A 199 -0.37 -5.06 -11.70
CA ILE A 199 0.29 -6.24 -11.12
C ILE A 199 1.35 -5.75 -10.14
N VAL A 200 1.36 -6.33 -8.94
CA VAL A 200 2.37 -6.13 -7.89
C VAL A 200 2.89 -7.47 -7.40
N THR A 201 4.12 -7.51 -6.91
CA THR A 201 4.71 -8.75 -6.35
C THR A 201 4.46 -8.87 -4.86
N ASP A 202 4.48 -7.75 -4.12
CA ASP A 202 4.45 -7.70 -2.65
C ASP A 202 5.51 -8.63 -2.01
N SER A 203 6.66 -8.77 -2.70
CA SER A 203 7.71 -9.73 -2.33
C SER A 203 8.49 -9.25 -1.10
N LEU A 204 8.72 -10.16 -0.16
CA LEU A 204 9.50 -9.94 1.05
C LEU A 204 10.92 -10.50 0.98
N THR A 205 11.25 -11.28 -0.06
CA THR A 205 12.54 -11.97 -0.20
C THR A 205 13.10 -11.82 -1.60
N ASP A 206 14.41 -12.01 -1.74
CA ASP A 206 15.15 -11.95 -3.01
C ASP A 206 14.82 -13.10 -3.97
N GLU A 207 14.22 -14.19 -3.47
CA GLU A 207 13.84 -15.34 -4.27
C GLU A 207 12.32 -15.52 -4.30
N PRO A 208 11.74 -15.76 -5.49
CA PRO A 208 10.34 -16.17 -5.57
C PRO A 208 10.22 -17.53 -4.88
N THR A 209 9.67 -17.58 -3.68
CA THR A 209 9.31 -18.84 -3.03
C THR A 209 8.14 -19.44 -3.81
N ILE A 210 8.45 -20.28 -4.80
CA ILE A 210 7.48 -21.20 -5.37
C ILE A 210 7.23 -22.23 -4.26
N ARG A 211 6.19 -22.02 -3.47
CA ARG A 211 5.69 -23.07 -2.59
C ARG A 211 4.92 -24.06 -3.47
N SER A 212 5.50 -25.23 -3.61
CA SER A 212 4.88 -26.41 -4.24
C SER A 212 3.64 -26.88 -3.45
#